data_fd1ae5f3cf8a210a1900711ad638da88
#
_entry.id   fd1ae5f3cf8a210a1900711ad638da88
#
_cell.length_a   1.000
_cell.length_b   1.000
_cell.length_c   1.000
_cell.angle_alpha   90.00
_cell.angle_beta   90.00
_cell.angle_gamma   90.00
#
_symmetry.space_group_name_H-M   'P 1'
#
loop_
_entity.id
_entity.type
_entity.pdbx_description
1 polymer ?
#
loop_
_entity_poly.entity_id
_entity_poly.type
_entity_poly.pdbx_seq_one_letter_code
_entity_poly.pdbx_strand_id
1 'polypeptide(L)'
;MRGLKSYWGICAQVFSDFENMELIIIIGIQIVFYILTAFVKAKKRLKGNIRNVLLGVLQALVLYVSILVIVKIIDIRLEQRLNSFDLDGDGFFGGAEITPEQQKAMSDWINDTGRNFAPFTGGFLALIYIPFAIGTEYIIDLIINKMGGLKKLREKE
;
A
#
# COMPACT_ATOMS: atom_id res chain seq x y z
N MET A 1 34.31 -0.86 -20.38
CA MET A 1 33.28 0.14 -20.10
C MET A 1 31.83 -0.22 -20.51
N ARG A 2 31.59 -1.30 -21.28
CA ARG A 2 30.21 -1.72 -21.66
C ARG A 2 29.45 -2.48 -20.56
N GLY A 3 30.12 -3.14 -19.62
CA GLY A 3 29.48 -3.92 -18.55
C GLY A 3 28.79 -3.07 -17.47
N LEU A 4 29.34 -1.91 -17.10
CA LEU A 4 28.79 -1.03 -16.06
C LEU A 4 27.42 -0.43 -16.41
N LYS A 5 27.19 -0.09 -17.70
CA LYS A 5 25.88 0.42 -18.14
C LYS A 5 24.75 -0.63 -18.06
N SER A 6 25.10 -1.92 -18.20
CA SER A 6 24.13 -3.02 -18.08
C SER A 6 23.67 -3.23 -16.64
N TYR A 7 24.57 -3.15 -15.66
CA TYR A 7 24.24 -3.30 -14.24
C TYR A 7 23.35 -2.16 -13.72
N TRP A 8 23.60 -0.91 -14.17
CA TRP A 8 22.76 0.24 -13.81
C TRP A 8 21.34 0.13 -14.37
N GLY A 9 21.18 -0.39 -15.60
CA GLY A 9 19.86 -0.64 -16.19
C GLY A 9 19.07 -1.69 -15.42
N ILE A 10 19.73 -2.79 -15.04
CA ILE A 10 19.08 -3.86 -14.27
C ILE A 10 18.71 -3.38 -12.86
N CYS A 11 19.59 -2.65 -12.16
CA CYS A 11 19.29 -2.10 -10.85
C CYS A 11 18.15 -1.09 -10.90
N ALA A 12 18.10 -0.20 -11.90
CA ALA A 12 17.01 0.77 -12.07
C ALA A 12 15.68 0.05 -12.39
N GLN A 13 15.70 -1.02 -13.16
CA GLN A 13 14.54 -1.81 -13.50
C GLN A 13 14.02 -2.60 -12.29
N VAL A 14 14.90 -3.23 -11.53
CA VAL A 14 14.54 -3.92 -10.28
C VAL A 14 13.97 -2.93 -9.26
N PHE A 15 14.49 -1.70 -9.18
CA PHE A 15 13.96 -0.67 -8.28
C PHE A 15 12.58 -0.18 -8.71
N SER A 16 12.36 0.05 -10.02
CA SER A 16 11.03 0.42 -10.55
C SER A 16 9.99 -0.70 -10.42
N ASP A 17 10.42 -1.95 -10.56
CA ASP A 17 9.55 -3.12 -10.38
C ASP A 17 9.14 -3.29 -8.90
N PHE A 18 10.01 -2.90 -7.96
CA PHE A 18 9.71 -2.90 -6.52
C PHE A 18 8.67 -1.84 -6.15
N GLU A 19 8.82 -0.58 -6.59
CA GLU A 19 7.83 0.48 -6.36
C GLU A 19 6.46 0.10 -6.93
N ASN A 20 6.44 -0.52 -8.12
CA ASN A 20 5.20 -1.00 -8.72
C ASN A 20 4.54 -2.14 -7.92
N MET A 21 5.32 -3.06 -7.34
CA MET A 21 4.79 -4.15 -6.50
C MET A 21 4.08 -3.63 -5.25
N GLU A 22 4.62 -2.62 -4.59
CA GLU A 22 4.05 -2.05 -3.37
C GLU A 22 2.72 -1.36 -3.64
N LEU A 23 2.64 -0.60 -4.74
CA LEU A 23 1.40 0.01 -5.19
C LEU A 23 0.33 -1.05 -5.53
N ILE A 24 0.72 -2.12 -6.22
CA ILE A 24 -0.18 -3.24 -6.56
C ILE A 24 -0.73 -3.90 -5.29
N ILE A 25 0.10 -4.08 -4.26
CA ILE A 25 -0.32 -4.65 -2.97
C ILE A 25 -1.35 -3.74 -2.29
N ILE A 26 -1.09 -2.42 -2.21
CA ILE A 26 -2.05 -1.46 -1.62
C ILE A 26 -3.38 -1.51 -2.37
N ILE A 27 -3.35 -1.44 -3.69
CA ILE A 27 -4.55 -1.48 -4.53
C ILE A 27 -5.29 -2.82 -4.34
N GLY A 28 -4.56 -3.94 -4.30
CA GLY A 28 -5.12 -5.27 -4.05
C GLY A 28 -5.85 -5.36 -2.72
N ILE A 29 -5.27 -4.85 -1.64
CA ILE A 29 -5.89 -4.78 -0.32
C ILE A 29 -7.19 -3.97 -0.38
N GLN A 30 -7.20 -2.82 -1.06
CA GLN A 30 -8.40 -1.99 -1.20
C GLN A 30 -9.51 -2.71 -1.99
N ILE A 31 -9.16 -3.37 -3.10
CA ILE A 31 -10.13 -4.14 -3.91
C ILE A 31 -10.75 -5.26 -3.09
N VAL A 32 -9.94 -6.04 -2.36
CA VAL A 32 -10.42 -7.13 -1.50
C VAL A 32 -11.37 -6.59 -0.44
N PHE A 33 -11.04 -5.44 0.16
CA PHE A 33 -11.90 -4.83 1.17
C PHE A 33 -13.22 -4.35 0.58
N TYR A 34 -13.24 -3.76 -0.63
CA TYR A 34 -14.48 -3.40 -1.33
C TYR A 34 -15.36 -4.61 -1.66
N ILE A 35 -14.76 -5.71 -2.12
CA ILE A 35 -15.48 -6.96 -2.37
C ILE A 35 -16.12 -7.48 -1.08
N LEU A 36 -15.37 -7.45 0.03
CA LEU A 36 -15.84 -7.89 1.34
C LEU A 36 -17.01 -7.06 1.83
N THR A 37 -16.93 -5.72 1.74
CA THR A 37 -18.03 -4.82 2.13
C THR A 37 -19.25 -5.02 1.26
N ALA A 38 -19.08 -5.18 -0.06
CA ALA A 38 -20.20 -5.49 -0.98
C ALA A 38 -20.88 -6.81 -0.62
N PHE A 39 -20.10 -7.86 -0.31
CA PHE A 39 -20.64 -9.17 0.11
C PHE A 39 -21.43 -9.08 1.42
N VAL A 40 -20.89 -8.39 2.42
CA VAL A 40 -21.56 -8.18 3.71
C VAL A 40 -22.86 -7.40 3.54
N LYS A 41 -22.88 -6.34 2.71
CA LYS A 41 -24.06 -5.56 2.38
C LYS A 41 -25.14 -6.40 1.69
N ALA A 42 -24.75 -7.20 0.72
CA ALA A 42 -25.68 -8.08 -0.01
C ALA A 42 -26.33 -9.12 0.90
N LYS A 43 -25.56 -9.72 1.83
CA LYS A 43 -26.06 -10.77 2.74
C LYS A 43 -26.94 -10.21 3.87
N LYS A 44 -26.52 -9.09 4.50
CA LYS A 44 -27.21 -8.57 5.70
C LYS A 44 -28.30 -7.55 5.42
N ARG A 45 -28.51 -7.13 4.18
CA ARG A 45 -29.46 -6.04 3.79
C ARG A 45 -29.37 -4.80 4.69
N LEU A 46 -28.20 -4.54 5.22
CA LEU A 46 -27.98 -3.37 6.07
C LEU A 46 -28.14 -2.11 5.23
N LYS A 47 -29.19 -1.33 5.50
CA LYS A 47 -29.46 -0.04 4.85
C LYS A 47 -29.16 1.09 5.82
N GLY A 48 -28.65 2.20 5.32
CA GLY A 48 -28.49 3.42 6.10
C GLY A 48 -27.29 4.27 5.66
N ASN A 49 -27.49 5.57 5.63
CA ASN A 49 -26.45 6.54 5.24
C ASN A 49 -25.25 6.50 6.20
N ILE A 50 -25.50 6.38 7.50
CA ILE A 50 -24.44 6.31 8.53
C ILE A 50 -23.51 5.12 8.29
N ARG A 51 -24.06 3.96 7.88
CA ARG A 51 -23.25 2.79 7.56
C ARG A 51 -22.29 3.06 6.40
N ASN A 52 -22.75 3.71 5.33
CA ASN A 52 -21.90 4.01 4.18
C ASN A 52 -20.78 4.99 4.55
N VAL A 53 -21.09 5.97 5.40
CA VAL A 53 -20.07 6.87 5.95
C VAL A 53 -19.04 6.10 6.79
N LEU A 54 -19.49 5.23 7.71
CA LEU A 54 -18.59 4.42 8.53
C LEU A 54 -17.72 3.49 7.71
N LEU A 55 -18.28 2.83 6.67
CA LEU A 55 -17.51 1.97 5.77
C LEU A 55 -16.49 2.77 4.96
N GLY A 56 -16.85 3.95 4.46
CA GLY A 56 -15.91 4.82 3.74
C GLY A 56 -14.77 5.32 4.63
N VAL A 57 -15.06 5.67 5.87
CA VAL A 57 -14.01 6.04 6.85
C VAL A 57 -13.12 4.83 7.16
N LEU A 58 -13.70 3.65 7.33
CA LEU A 58 -12.93 2.42 7.56
C LEU A 58 -12.03 2.08 6.37
N GLN A 59 -12.48 2.28 5.13
CA GLN A 59 -11.67 2.16 3.91
C GLN A 59 -10.45 3.08 3.93
N ALA A 60 -10.65 4.35 4.29
CA ALA A 60 -9.57 5.31 4.40
C ALA A 60 -8.55 4.92 5.50
N LEU A 61 -9.04 4.37 6.61
CA LEU A 61 -8.20 3.83 7.66
C LEU A 61 -7.37 2.63 7.17
N VAL A 62 -7.99 1.71 6.43
CA VAL A 62 -7.30 0.55 5.82
C VAL A 62 -6.22 1.02 4.84
N LEU A 63 -6.51 2.04 4.02
CA LEU A 63 -5.52 2.65 3.14
C LEU A 63 -4.32 3.20 3.93
N TYR A 64 -4.59 4.00 4.95
CA TYR A 64 -3.56 4.58 5.80
C TYR A 64 -2.67 3.54 6.47
N VAL A 65 -3.28 2.54 7.10
CA VAL A 65 -2.55 1.45 7.75
C VAL A 65 -1.72 0.65 6.73
N SER A 66 -2.25 0.40 5.53
CA SER A 66 -1.52 -0.29 4.45
C SER A 66 -0.26 0.48 4.04
N ILE A 67 -0.34 1.81 3.92
CA ILE A 67 0.82 2.68 3.63
C ILE A 67 1.87 2.54 4.74
N LEU A 68 1.46 2.65 6.01
CA LEU A 68 2.40 2.56 7.14
C LEU A 68 3.09 1.20 7.22
N VAL A 69 2.34 0.11 7.00
CA VAL A 69 2.89 -1.25 7.00
C VAL A 69 3.93 -1.42 5.90
N ILE A 70 3.65 -0.95 4.68
CA ILE A 70 4.59 -1.04 3.56
C ILE A 70 5.85 -0.23 3.85
N VAL A 71 5.70 1.01 4.31
CA VAL A 71 6.84 1.86 4.69
C VAL A 71 7.70 1.17 5.75
N LYS A 72 7.08 0.50 6.75
CA LYS A 72 7.84 -0.23 7.76
C LYS A 72 8.56 -1.46 7.19
N ILE A 73 7.97 -2.15 6.22
CA ILE A 73 8.62 -3.27 5.53
C ILE A 73 9.83 -2.78 4.75
N ILE A 74 9.73 -1.64 4.06
CA ILE A 74 10.86 -1.04 3.33
C ILE A 74 11.97 -0.67 4.30
N ASP A 75 11.63 -0.04 5.42
CA ASP A 75 12.57 0.33 6.48
C ASP A 75 13.38 -0.86 6.97
N ILE A 76 12.71 -1.95 7.33
CA ILE A 76 13.34 -3.19 7.77
C ILE A 76 14.26 -3.78 6.69
N ARG A 77 13.86 -3.74 5.42
CA ARG A 77 14.68 -4.28 4.31
C ARG A 77 15.95 -3.46 4.08
N LEU A 78 15.85 -2.13 4.14
CA LEU A 78 17.00 -1.25 3.99
C LEU A 78 17.98 -1.43 5.16
N GLU A 79 17.48 -1.55 6.38
CA GLU A 79 18.28 -1.83 7.57
C GLU A 79 18.98 -3.20 7.46
N GLN A 80 18.26 -4.26 7.07
CA GLN A 80 18.84 -5.58 6.85
C GLN A 80 19.92 -5.58 5.76
N ARG A 81 19.71 -4.83 4.67
CA ARG A 81 20.69 -4.66 3.62
C ARG A 81 21.94 -3.94 4.13
N LEU A 82 21.78 -2.90 4.93
CA LEU A 82 22.89 -2.18 5.53
C LEU A 82 23.67 -3.10 6.50
N ASN A 83 22.94 -3.79 7.39
CA ASN A 83 23.55 -4.71 8.37
C ASN A 83 24.29 -5.91 7.72
N SER A 84 23.98 -6.25 6.46
CA SER A 84 24.73 -7.30 5.75
C SER A 84 26.17 -6.93 5.42
N PHE A 85 26.58 -5.67 5.57
CA PHE A 85 27.96 -5.20 5.42
C PHE A 85 28.72 -5.13 6.76
N ASP A 86 28.05 -5.33 7.88
CA ASP A 86 28.66 -5.45 9.21
C ASP A 86 29.20 -6.88 9.35
N LEU A 87 30.50 -7.05 9.12
CA LEU A 87 31.14 -8.37 9.04
C LEU A 87 31.50 -8.94 10.43
N ASP A 88 31.77 -8.07 11.39
CA ASP A 88 32.14 -8.46 12.76
C ASP A 88 30.98 -8.36 13.77
N GLY A 89 29.86 -7.75 13.36
CA GLY A 89 28.63 -7.68 14.14
C GLY A 89 28.70 -6.69 15.30
N ASP A 90 29.57 -5.70 15.23
CA ASP A 90 29.74 -4.68 16.28
C ASP A 90 28.80 -3.48 16.12
N GLY A 91 28.07 -3.39 15.00
CA GLY A 91 27.12 -2.32 14.68
C GLY A 91 27.77 -1.04 14.16
N PHE A 92 29.07 -1.05 13.94
CA PHE A 92 29.84 0.07 13.36
C PHE A 92 30.49 -0.39 12.05
N PHE A 93 30.56 0.50 11.07
CA PHE A 93 31.20 0.18 9.80
C PHE A 93 32.62 0.75 9.79
N GLY A 94 33.63 -0.13 9.75
CA GLY A 94 35.05 0.24 9.78
C GLY A 94 35.92 -0.53 8.80
N GLY A 95 37.10 0.00 8.48
CA GLY A 95 38.14 -0.72 7.72
C GLY A 95 37.66 -1.34 6.40
N ALA A 96 37.66 -2.66 6.33
CA ALA A 96 37.31 -3.43 5.13
C ALA A 96 35.80 -3.43 4.80
N GLU A 97 34.95 -3.04 5.72
CA GLU A 97 33.50 -2.99 5.55
C GLU A 97 33.03 -1.75 4.77
N ILE A 98 33.87 -0.70 4.76
CA ILE A 98 33.57 0.54 4.05
C ILE A 98 33.82 0.32 2.54
N THR A 99 32.82 -0.17 1.84
CA THR A 99 32.80 -0.33 0.40
C THR A 99 31.88 0.70 -0.27
N PRO A 100 32.01 0.96 -1.59
CA PRO A 100 31.06 1.81 -2.31
C PRO A 100 29.62 1.32 -2.21
N GLU A 101 29.40 0.01 -2.14
CA GLU A 101 28.10 -0.63 -1.99
C GLU A 101 27.51 -0.39 -0.59
N GLN A 102 28.34 -0.49 0.45
CA GLN A 102 27.95 -0.17 1.83
C GLN A 102 27.60 1.32 1.97
N GLN A 103 28.41 2.22 1.41
CA GLN A 103 28.14 3.66 1.43
C GLN A 103 26.82 3.98 0.71
N LYS A 104 26.52 3.28 -0.39
CA LYS A 104 25.25 3.41 -1.07
C LYS A 104 24.09 2.91 -0.20
N ALA A 105 24.22 1.74 0.44
CA ALA A 105 23.19 1.21 1.32
C ALA A 105 22.92 2.14 2.52
N MET A 106 23.96 2.73 3.10
CA MET A 106 23.87 3.73 4.14
C MET A 106 23.15 4.99 3.66
N SER A 107 23.50 5.48 2.46
CA SER A 107 22.84 6.63 1.83
C SER A 107 21.36 6.35 1.57
N ASP A 108 21.02 5.19 1.03
CA ASP A 108 19.63 4.78 0.77
C ASP A 108 18.83 4.68 2.08
N TRP A 109 19.45 4.23 3.17
CA TRP A 109 18.80 4.12 4.47
C TRP A 109 18.59 5.49 5.15
N ILE A 110 19.58 6.41 5.11
CA ILE A 110 19.53 7.71 5.79
C ILE A 110 18.69 8.73 5.01
N ASN A 111 18.84 8.80 3.68
CA ASN A 111 18.32 9.89 2.86
C ASN A 111 16.88 9.68 2.36
N ASP A 112 16.19 8.63 2.77
CA ASP A 112 14.79 8.41 2.39
C ASP A 112 13.84 9.32 3.19
N THR A 113 13.77 10.57 2.76
CA THR A 113 12.88 11.58 3.33
C THR A 113 11.40 11.18 3.17
N GLY A 114 11.04 10.51 2.06
CA GLY A 114 9.67 10.08 1.80
C GLY A 114 9.16 9.13 2.87
N ARG A 115 9.98 8.18 3.31
CA ARG A 115 9.68 7.23 4.37
C ARG A 115 9.44 7.91 5.72
N ASN A 116 10.28 8.88 6.07
CA ASN A 116 10.15 9.62 7.33
C ASN A 116 8.89 10.47 7.39
N PHE A 117 8.43 10.99 6.26
CA PHE A 117 7.20 11.79 6.16
C PHE A 117 5.96 10.96 5.82
N ALA A 118 6.08 9.67 5.58
CA ALA A 118 4.95 8.79 5.23
C ALA A 118 3.76 8.84 6.21
N PRO A 119 3.94 8.95 7.54
CA PRO A 119 2.81 9.10 8.45
C PRO A 119 1.97 10.36 8.16
N PHE A 120 2.62 11.46 7.81
CA PHE A 120 1.93 12.73 7.52
C PHE A 120 1.33 12.71 6.11
N THR A 121 2.10 12.35 5.10
CA THR A 121 1.64 12.32 3.71
C THR A 121 0.58 11.24 3.49
N GLY A 122 0.74 10.07 4.11
CA GLY A 122 -0.24 8.99 4.09
C GLY A 122 -1.53 9.38 4.80
N GLY A 123 -1.45 10.07 5.95
CA GLY A 123 -2.61 10.60 6.66
C GLY A 123 -3.38 11.63 5.83
N PHE A 124 -2.67 12.56 5.19
CA PHE A 124 -3.28 13.54 4.29
C PHE A 124 -3.96 12.88 3.08
N LEU A 125 -3.30 11.90 2.47
CA LEU A 125 -3.87 11.11 1.37
C LEU A 125 -5.14 10.37 1.79
N ALA A 126 -5.13 9.75 2.98
CA ALA A 126 -6.29 9.05 3.53
C ALA A 126 -7.47 10.01 3.78
N LEU A 127 -7.22 11.24 4.26
CA LEU A 127 -8.26 12.26 4.44
C LEU A 127 -8.90 12.66 3.10
N ILE A 128 -8.09 12.89 2.06
CA ILE A 128 -8.61 13.19 0.72
C ILE A 128 -9.39 11.99 0.15
N TYR A 129 -9.01 10.77 0.49
CA TYR A 129 -9.65 9.55 0.02
C TYR A 129 -11.04 9.32 0.64
N ILE A 130 -11.35 9.82 1.85
CA ILE A 130 -12.65 9.63 2.53
C ILE A 130 -13.87 9.90 1.65
N PRO A 131 -14.01 11.08 0.99
CA PRO A 131 -15.20 11.36 0.19
C PRO A 131 -15.34 10.40 -1.00
N PHE A 132 -14.25 9.98 -1.61
CA PHE A 132 -14.27 8.97 -2.69
C PHE A 132 -14.70 7.61 -2.17
N ALA A 133 -14.17 7.18 -1.03
CA ALA A 133 -14.55 5.93 -0.39
C ALA A 133 -16.04 5.91 0.00
N ILE A 134 -16.55 6.98 0.58
CA ILE A 134 -17.99 7.11 0.88
C ILE A 134 -18.82 7.05 -0.41
N GLY A 135 -18.41 7.76 -1.47
CA GLY A 135 -19.10 7.76 -2.76
C GLY A 135 -19.19 6.37 -3.39
N THR A 136 -18.09 5.60 -3.35
CA THR A 136 -18.08 4.21 -3.85
C THR A 136 -19.01 3.31 -3.05
N GLU A 137 -19.12 3.49 -1.72
CA GLU A 137 -20.04 2.73 -0.90
C GLU A 137 -21.52 3.01 -1.27
N TYR A 138 -21.88 4.24 -1.63
CA TYR A 138 -23.21 4.56 -2.17
C TYR A 138 -23.46 3.91 -3.53
N ILE A 139 -22.46 3.92 -4.43
CA ILE A 139 -22.57 3.27 -5.74
C ILE A 139 -22.79 1.77 -5.58
N ILE A 140 -22.06 1.12 -4.66
CA ILE A 140 -22.26 -0.32 -4.35
C ILE A 140 -23.69 -0.58 -3.89
N ASP A 141 -24.26 0.25 -3.01
CA ASP A 141 -25.65 0.13 -2.59
C ASP A 141 -26.65 0.24 -3.75
N LEU A 142 -26.43 1.18 -4.68
CA LEU A 142 -27.26 1.34 -5.87
C LEU A 142 -27.23 0.09 -6.75
N ILE A 143 -26.04 -0.48 -6.98
CA ILE A 143 -25.86 -1.70 -7.78
C ILE A 143 -26.57 -2.87 -7.12
N ILE A 144 -26.36 -3.10 -5.82
CA ILE A 144 -27.01 -4.21 -5.07
C ILE A 144 -28.53 -4.09 -5.11
N ASN A 145 -29.06 -2.88 -4.92
CA ASN A 145 -30.51 -2.66 -4.95
C ASN A 145 -31.10 -2.92 -6.35
N LYS A 146 -30.40 -2.51 -7.42
CA LYS A 146 -30.81 -2.74 -8.81
C LYS A 146 -30.81 -4.26 -9.14
N MET A 147 -29.76 -4.97 -8.74
CA MET A 147 -29.66 -6.43 -8.95
C MET A 147 -30.75 -7.19 -8.18
N GLY A 148 -31.05 -6.79 -6.94
CA GLY A 148 -32.13 -7.37 -6.13
C GLY A 148 -33.50 -7.13 -6.73
N GLY A 149 -33.74 -5.99 -7.37
CA GLY A 149 -34.96 -5.69 -8.12
C GLY A 149 -35.16 -6.58 -9.34
N LEU A 150 -34.09 -6.75 -10.13
CA LEU A 150 -34.10 -7.62 -11.33
C LEU A 150 -34.37 -9.10 -10.96
N LYS A 151 -33.80 -9.58 -9.86
CA LYS A 151 -34.06 -10.95 -9.38
C LYS A 151 -35.53 -11.18 -9.03
N LYS A 152 -36.17 -10.21 -8.36
CA LYS A 152 -37.59 -10.29 -8.02
C LYS A 152 -38.54 -10.27 -9.23
N LEU A 153 -38.15 -9.61 -10.32
CA LEU A 153 -38.93 -9.61 -11.57
C LEU A 153 -38.85 -10.96 -12.27
N ARG A 154 -37.67 -11.58 -12.29
CA ARG A 154 -37.47 -12.93 -12.89
C ARG A 154 -38.18 -14.05 -12.14
N GLU A 155 -38.36 -13.91 -10.83
CA GLU A 155 -39.08 -14.91 -10.01
C GLU A 155 -40.62 -14.82 -10.17
N LYS A 156 -41.15 -13.80 -10.87
CA LYS A 156 -42.58 -13.60 -11.14
C LYS A 156 -43.03 -14.00 -12.54
N GLU A 157 -42.08 -14.34 -13.42
CA GLU A 157 -42.30 -14.92 -14.74
C GLU A 157 -42.28 -16.46 -14.68
#